data_179eccde4e60bd808e87660fbe33b2ab
#
_entry.id   179eccde4e60bd808e87660fbe33b2ab
#
_cell.length_a   1.000
_cell.length_b   1.000
_cell.length_c   1.000
_cell.angle_alpha   90.00
_cell.angle_beta   90.00
_cell.angle_gamma   90.00
#
_symmetry.space_group_name_H-M   'P 1'
#
loop_
_entity.id
_entity.type
_entity.pdbx_description
1 polymer ?
#
loop_
_entity_poly.entity_id
_entity_poly.type
_entity_poly.pdbx_seq_one_letter_code
_entity_poly.pdbx_strand_id
1 'polypeptide(L)'
;TSEKWRALAETVAVQGMRNAYLLAVAPTSSTSILSGTSAGIDPIMKKFFLEEKKGSMLPRVAPELSMDTWWYYKAAHLIDQSWSVRAAGLRQRHIDQAQSMNLYITNDYSMRQVLRLYLEAWRAGVKTIYYVRSKALEVEDCESCSS
;
A
#
# COMPACT_ATOMS: atom_id res chain seq x y z
N THR A 1 5.49 -19.55 19.90
CA THR A 1 6.51 -18.50 20.17
C THR A 1 7.77 -19.20 20.57
N SER A 2 8.90 -18.95 19.89
CA SER A 2 10.15 -19.62 20.21
C SER A 2 10.65 -19.18 21.59
N GLU A 3 11.36 -20.04 22.29
CA GLU A 3 12.01 -19.77 23.57
C GLU A 3 12.88 -18.50 23.54
N LYS A 4 13.54 -18.25 22.41
CA LYS A 4 14.33 -17.04 22.17
C LYS A 4 13.52 -15.74 22.32
N TRP A 5 12.27 -15.71 21.83
CA TRP A 5 11.41 -14.54 21.95
C TRP A 5 10.95 -14.31 23.39
N ARG A 6 10.74 -15.37 24.16
CA ARG A 6 10.38 -15.26 25.59
C ARG A 6 11.55 -14.71 26.39
N ALA A 7 12.74 -15.29 26.21
CA ALA A 7 13.96 -14.81 26.88
C ALA A 7 14.26 -13.35 26.55
N LEU A 8 14.07 -12.95 25.27
CA LEU A 8 14.23 -11.55 24.87
C LEU A 8 13.19 -10.65 25.57
N ALA A 9 11.93 -11.07 25.63
CA ALA A 9 10.88 -10.30 26.30
C ALA A 9 11.17 -10.10 27.79
N GLU A 10 11.65 -11.14 28.49
CA GLU A 10 12.09 -11.06 29.90
C GLU A 10 13.26 -10.10 30.06
N THR A 11 14.26 -10.16 29.18
CA THR A 11 15.40 -9.25 29.19
C THR A 11 14.95 -7.80 29.00
N VAL A 12 14.06 -7.55 28.02
CA VAL A 12 13.52 -6.20 27.75
C VAL A 12 12.69 -5.69 28.92
N ALA A 13 11.92 -6.55 29.58
CA ALA A 13 11.12 -6.17 30.75
C ALA A 13 11.99 -5.69 31.93
N VAL A 14 13.17 -6.27 32.10
CA VAL A 14 14.09 -5.94 33.21
C VAL A 14 15.02 -4.79 32.85
N GLN A 15 15.62 -4.81 31.67
CA GLN A 15 16.65 -3.86 31.25
C GLN A 15 16.11 -2.67 30.47
N GLY A 16 14.87 -2.76 29.98
CA GLY A 16 14.31 -1.76 29.08
C GLY A 16 14.88 -1.86 27.66
N MET A 17 14.52 -0.88 26.84
CA MET A 17 14.99 -0.73 25.47
C MET A 17 15.47 0.70 25.21
N ARG A 18 16.53 0.81 24.43
CA ARG A 18 17.05 2.12 24.02
C ARG A 18 16.08 2.85 23.07
N ASN A 19 15.53 2.14 22.10
CA ASN A 19 14.68 2.72 21.08
C ASN A 19 13.20 2.63 21.50
N ALA A 20 12.51 3.78 21.48
CA ALA A 20 11.09 3.83 21.77
C ALA A 20 10.23 3.23 20.64
N TYR A 21 10.74 3.26 19.41
CA TYR A 21 10.09 2.76 18.22
C TYR A 21 11.06 1.92 17.39
N LEU A 22 10.55 0.84 16.79
CA LEU A 22 11.35 -0.12 16.04
C LEU A 22 10.93 -0.26 14.59
N LEU A 23 9.62 -0.31 14.30
CA LEU A 23 9.09 -0.64 13.00
C LEU A 23 8.05 0.38 12.53
N ALA A 24 8.23 0.83 11.28
CA ALA A 24 7.26 1.62 10.52
C ALA A 24 7.18 1.12 9.08
N VAL A 25 6.11 1.42 8.39
CA VAL A 25 6.01 1.18 6.94
C VAL A 25 6.09 2.51 6.21
N ALA A 26 7.23 2.75 5.57
CA ALA A 26 7.48 3.95 4.80
C ALA A 26 6.91 3.87 3.37
N PRO A 27 6.67 5.01 2.68
CA PRO A 27 6.13 5.01 1.32
C PRO A 27 7.12 4.53 0.25
N THR A 28 8.41 4.55 0.49
CA THR A 28 9.53 4.02 -0.33
C THR A 28 9.50 4.35 -1.83
N SER A 29 8.95 5.49 -2.22
CA SER A 29 8.74 5.85 -3.63
C SER A 29 10.04 5.95 -4.48
N SER A 30 11.16 6.32 -3.87
CA SER A 30 12.47 6.40 -4.56
C SER A 30 13.28 5.12 -4.41
N THR A 31 13.31 4.54 -3.22
CA THR A 31 14.08 3.32 -2.95
C THR A 31 13.52 2.09 -3.68
N SER A 32 12.21 2.05 -3.93
CA SER A 32 11.59 0.99 -4.74
C SER A 32 12.10 0.95 -6.18
N ILE A 33 12.47 2.11 -6.74
CA ILE A 33 13.04 2.18 -8.09
C ILE A 33 14.41 1.50 -8.11
N LEU A 34 15.25 1.79 -7.11
CA LEU A 34 16.58 1.21 -7.02
C LEU A 34 16.55 -0.30 -6.81
N SER A 35 15.57 -0.78 -6.05
CA SER A 35 15.43 -2.22 -5.76
C SER A 35 14.56 -2.99 -6.78
N GLY A 36 14.04 -2.33 -7.81
CA GLY A 36 13.20 -2.97 -8.83
C GLY A 36 11.86 -3.51 -8.29
N THR A 37 11.33 -2.88 -7.23
CA THR A 37 10.09 -3.29 -6.57
C THR A 37 8.99 -2.23 -6.68
N SER A 38 7.77 -2.54 -6.23
CA SER A 38 6.71 -1.56 -6.08
C SER A 38 6.91 -0.68 -4.84
N ALA A 39 6.39 0.55 -4.88
CA ALA A 39 6.49 1.49 -3.77
C ALA A 39 5.53 1.12 -2.63
N GLY A 40 6.03 1.13 -1.40
CA GLY A 40 5.24 0.87 -0.19
C GLY A 40 4.61 -0.51 -0.13
N ILE A 41 3.48 -0.60 0.52
CA ILE A 41 2.71 -1.84 0.70
C ILE A 41 1.38 -1.83 -0.08
N ASP A 42 1.13 -0.76 -0.80
CA ASP A 42 -0.10 -0.60 -1.56
C ASP A 42 -0.08 -1.44 -2.84
N PRO A 43 -1.26 -1.79 -3.38
CA PRO A 43 -1.35 -2.34 -4.72
C PRO A 43 -0.79 -1.36 -5.76
N ILE A 44 -0.30 -1.88 -6.87
CA ILE A 44 0.19 -1.04 -7.98
C ILE A 44 -0.96 -0.21 -8.59
N MET A 45 -0.66 1.02 -8.97
CA MET A 45 -1.67 1.87 -9.65
C MET A 45 -1.95 1.41 -11.08
N LYS A 46 -0.91 1.09 -11.84
CA LYS A 46 -0.95 0.58 -13.22
C LYS A 46 0.18 -0.43 -13.43
N LYS A 47 0.00 -1.36 -14.37
CA LYS A 47 1.04 -2.34 -14.74
C LYS A 47 2.25 -1.66 -15.37
N PHE A 48 2.01 -0.63 -16.17
CA PHE A 48 3.00 0.23 -16.79
C PHE A 48 2.49 1.67 -16.80
N PHE A 49 3.36 2.64 -16.52
CA PHE A 49 3.07 4.07 -16.69
C PHE A 49 4.38 4.87 -16.73
N LEU A 50 4.28 6.07 -17.29
CA LEU A 50 5.37 7.04 -17.25
C LEU A 50 5.17 7.98 -16.07
N GLU A 51 6.15 8.06 -15.18
CA GLU A 51 6.16 8.98 -14.04
C GLU A 51 7.06 10.17 -14.37
N GLU A 52 6.50 11.36 -14.35
CA GLU A 52 7.31 12.57 -14.42
C GLU A 52 7.96 12.85 -13.06
N LYS A 53 9.29 12.94 -13.05
CA LYS A 53 10.04 13.28 -11.86
C LYS A 53 11.19 14.22 -12.19
N LYS A 54 11.12 15.42 -11.64
CA LYS A 54 12.12 16.49 -11.87
C LYS A 54 12.37 16.79 -13.36
N GLY A 55 11.31 16.84 -14.16
CA GLY A 55 11.39 17.11 -15.59
C GLY A 55 11.83 15.92 -16.46
N SER A 56 12.01 14.75 -15.88
CA SER A 56 12.34 13.51 -16.60
C SER A 56 11.18 12.53 -16.53
N MET A 57 10.87 11.89 -17.67
CA MET A 57 9.87 10.82 -17.75
C MET A 57 10.52 9.48 -17.44
N LEU A 58 10.12 8.85 -16.34
CA LEU A 58 10.66 7.56 -15.90
C LEU A 58 9.62 6.46 -16.14
N PRO A 59 9.96 5.41 -16.89
CA PRO A 59 9.07 4.26 -17.05
C PRO A 59 8.97 3.50 -15.73
N ARG A 60 7.74 3.21 -15.34
CA ARG A 60 7.42 2.39 -14.16
C ARG A 60 6.69 1.14 -14.63
N VAL A 61 7.26 0.01 -14.30
CA VAL A 61 6.73 -1.30 -14.65
C VAL A 61 6.48 -2.07 -13.37
N ALA A 62 5.38 -2.83 -13.31
CA ALA A 62 5.14 -3.74 -12.19
C ALA A 62 6.28 -4.77 -12.09
N PRO A 63 6.75 -5.12 -10.88
CA PRO A 63 7.84 -6.09 -10.71
C PRO A 63 7.53 -7.40 -11.43
N GLU A 64 8.54 -7.97 -12.12
CA GLU A 64 8.41 -9.24 -12.84
C GLU A 64 7.26 -9.30 -13.85
N LEU A 65 6.85 -8.16 -14.39
CA LEU A 65 5.78 -8.10 -15.38
C LEU A 65 6.20 -8.83 -16.67
N SER A 66 5.42 -9.83 -17.04
CA SER A 66 5.59 -10.65 -18.26
C SER A 66 4.23 -11.07 -18.80
N MET A 67 4.19 -11.75 -19.93
CA MET A 67 2.95 -12.32 -20.46
C MET A 67 2.34 -13.34 -19.48
N ASP A 68 3.18 -14.10 -18.77
CA ASP A 68 2.73 -15.13 -17.82
C ASP A 68 2.22 -14.54 -16.50
N THR A 69 2.72 -13.35 -16.12
CA THR A 69 2.36 -12.69 -14.85
C THR A 69 1.36 -11.54 -15.03
N TRP A 70 1.05 -11.16 -16.26
CA TRP A 70 0.18 -10.03 -16.60
C TRP A 70 -1.17 -10.07 -15.87
N TRP A 71 -1.77 -11.21 -15.74
CA TRP A 71 -3.08 -11.39 -15.16
C TRP A 71 -3.10 -11.38 -13.62
N TYR A 72 -1.96 -11.55 -12.95
CA TYR A 72 -1.84 -11.41 -11.50
C TYR A 72 -2.05 -9.96 -11.03
N TYR A 73 -1.67 -9.01 -11.88
CA TYR A 73 -1.70 -7.61 -11.51
C TYR A 73 -3.06 -6.98 -11.76
N LYS A 74 -3.64 -6.44 -10.70
CA LYS A 74 -4.88 -5.67 -10.73
C LYS A 74 -4.57 -4.25 -10.24
N ALA A 75 -5.05 -3.24 -10.99
CA ALA A 75 -4.84 -1.84 -10.61
C ALA A 75 -5.50 -1.53 -9.24
N ALA A 76 -4.85 -0.70 -8.44
CA ALA A 76 -5.28 -0.37 -7.08
C ALA A 76 -6.75 0.10 -6.99
N HIS A 77 -7.20 0.90 -7.96
CA HIS A 77 -8.59 1.41 -8.02
C HIS A 77 -9.63 0.33 -8.40
N LEU A 78 -9.21 -0.84 -8.86
CA LEU A 78 -10.08 -1.98 -9.20
C LEU A 78 -10.13 -3.04 -8.10
N ILE A 79 -9.45 -2.81 -6.98
CA ILE A 79 -9.41 -3.72 -5.83
C ILE A 79 -10.35 -3.17 -4.75
N ASP A 80 -11.15 -4.05 -4.14
CA ASP A 80 -11.92 -3.70 -2.95
C ASP A 80 -10.97 -3.27 -1.83
N GLN A 81 -11.05 -2.01 -1.43
CA GLN A 81 -10.14 -1.40 -0.45
C GLN A 81 -10.30 -1.99 0.96
N SER A 82 -11.38 -2.71 1.23
CA SER A 82 -11.53 -3.44 2.49
C SER A 82 -10.42 -4.49 2.70
N TRP A 83 -9.89 -5.06 1.62
CA TRP A 83 -8.75 -5.98 1.70
C TRP A 83 -7.46 -5.28 2.13
N SER A 84 -7.20 -4.08 1.60
CA SER A 84 -6.05 -3.26 2.03
C SER A 84 -6.14 -2.91 3.51
N VAL A 85 -7.32 -2.51 3.97
CA VAL A 85 -7.60 -2.21 5.38
C VAL A 85 -7.38 -3.42 6.28
N ARG A 86 -7.92 -4.59 5.91
CA ARG A 86 -7.75 -5.84 6.68
C ARG A 86 -6.29 -6.26 6.75
N ALA A 87 -5.58 -6.20 5.62
CA ALA A 87 -4.15 -6.52 5.57
C ALA A 87 -3.33 -5.55 6.44
N ALA A 88 -3.66 -4.25 6.42
CA ALA A 88 -3.03 -3.26 7.28
C ALA A 88 -3.29 -3.54 8.78
N GLY A 89 -4.52 -3.92 9.14
CA GLY A 89 -4.86 -4.28 10.53
C GLY A 89 -4.08 -5.50 11.03
N LEU A 90 -3.88 -6.51 10.18
CA LEU A 90 -3.07 -7.68 10.54
C LEU A 90 -1.60 -7.30 10.75
N ARG A 91 -1.03 -6.47 9.88
CA ARG A 91 0.35 -5.99 10.00
C ARG A 91 0.55 -5.08 11.21
N GLN A 92 -0.45 -4.24 11.53
CA GLN A 92 -0.35 -3.26 12.62
C GLN A 92 -0.06 -3.90 13.98
N ARG A 93 -0.42 -5.15 14.17
CA ARG A 93 -0.11 -5.91 15.39
C ARG A 93 1.39 -6.11 15.63
N HIS A 94 2.19 -5.98 14.58
CA HIS A 94 3.64 -6.22 14.58
C HIS A 94 4.44 -4.94 14.27
N ILE A 95 3.77 -3.81 14.12
CA ILE A 95 4.36 -2.52 13.77
C ILE A 95 3.97 -1.52 14.84
N ASP A 96 4.96 -0.97 15.52
CA ASP A 96 4.74 -0.04 16.63
C ASP A 96 4.43 1.39 16.17
N GLN A 97 4.83 1.76 14.96
CA GLN A 97 4.48 3.04 14.34
C GLN A 97 3.33 2.90 13.32
N ALA A 98 3.12 3.96 12.53
CA ALA A 98 2.11 3.98 11.48
C ALA A 98 2.59 3.26 10.21
N GLN A 99 1.64 2.94 9.34
CA GLN A 99 1.86 2.43 8.01
C GLN A 99 1.48 3.49 6.98
N SER A 100 2.34 3.73 5.99
CA SER A 100 2.01 4.55 4.83
C SER A 100 1.08 3.76 3.89
N MET A 101 -0.20 3.73 4.23
CA MET A 101 -1.24 3.04 3.49
C MET A 101 -2.18 4.05 2.85
N ASN A 102 -2.41 3.94 1.55
CA ASN A 102 -3.38 4.74 0.82
C ASN A 102 -4.66 3.95 0.55
N LEU A 103 -5.79 4.67 0.43
CA LEU A 103 -7.02 4.15 -0.12
C LEU A 103 -7.16 4.63 -1.57
N TYR A 104 -7.58 3.74 -2.46
CA TYR A 104 -7.77 4.02 -3.88
C TYR A 104 -9.25 3.86 -4.21
N ILE A 105 -9.92 4.96 -4.43
CA ILE A 105 -11.36 4.99 -4.69
C ILE A 105 -11.65 5.55 -6.09
N THR A 106 -12.79 5.18 -6.63
CA THR A 106 -13.33 5.71 -7.88
C THR A 106 -14.48 6.67 -7.58
N ASN A 107 -14.94 7.45 -8.57
CA ASN A 107 -15.98 8.46 -8.38
C ASN A 107 -17.36 7.89 -8.03
N ASP A 108 -17.55 6.58 -8.19
CA ASP A 108 -18.77 5.85 -7.81
C ASP A 108 -18.83 5.52 -6.31
N TYR A 109 -17.73 5.74 -5.56
CA TYR A 109 -17.75 5.58 -4.11
C TYR A 109 -18.61 6.64 -3.45
N SER A 110 -19.67 6.21 -2.78
CA SER A 110 -20.47 7.08 -1.94
C SER A 110 -19.71 7.49 -0.67
N MET A 111 -20.06 8.63 -0.09
CA MET A 111 -19.51 9.08 1.20
C MET A 111 -19.68 8.00 2.28
N ARG A 112 -20.79 7.26 2.27
CA ARG A 112 -21.04 6.17 3.21
C ARG A 112 -20.02 5.03 3.07
N GLN A 113 -19.63 4.67 1.85
CA GLN A 113 -18.62 3.63 1.60
C GLN A 113 -17.24 4.10 2.07
N VAL A 114 -16.87 5.35 1.82
CA VAL A 114 -15.62 5.93 2.31
C VAL A 114 -15.57 5.90 3.84
N LEU A 115 -16.61 6.41 4.51
CA LEU A 115 -16.70 6.40 5.97
C LEU A 115 -16.64 4.97 6.54
N ARG A 116 -17.22 4.00 5.85
CA ARG A 116 -17.14 2.59 6.25
C ARG A 116 -15.70 2.08 6.24
N LEU A 117 -14.90 2.41 5.22
CA LEU A 117 -13.48 2.03 5.16
C LEU A 117 -12.69 2.61 6.35
N TYR A 118 -12.94 3.86 6.72
CA TYR A 118 -12.32 4.47 7.91
C TYR A 118 -12.73 3.78 9.20
N LEU A 119 -14.01 3.43 9.36
CA LEU A 119 -14.49 2.69 10.53
C LEU A 119 -13.90 1.27 10.59
N GLU A 120 -13.78 0.60 9.45
CA GLU A 120 -13.13 -0.72 9.37
C GLU A 120 -11.65 -0.62 9.74
N ALA A 121 -10.92 0.39 9.25
CA ALA A 121 -9.53 0.63 9.61
C ALA A 121 -9.35 0.87 11.11
N TRP A 122 -10.20 1.72 11.69
CA TRP A 122 -10.19 1.97 13.14
C TRP A 122 -10.48 0.69 13.95
N ARG A 123 -11.49 -0.09 13.58
CA ARG A 123 -11.83 -1.38 14.23
C ARG A 123 -10.72 -2.41 14.09
N ALA A 124 -9.99 -2.39 12.98
CA ALA A 124 -8.84 -3.26 12.75
C ALA A 124 -7.57 -2.82 13.51
N GLY A 125 -7.62 -1.68 14.22
CA GLY A 125 -6.48 -1.14 14.97
C GLY A 125 -5.43 -0.46 14.12
N VAL A 126 -5.75 -0.09 12.87
CA VAL A 126 -4.85 0.70 12.00
C VAL A 126 -4.70 2.10 12.57
N LYS A 127 -3.46 2.55 12.77
CA LYS A 127 -3.18 3.85 13.41
C LYS A 127 -3.54 5.02 12.53
N THR A 128 -3.23 4.96 11.24
CA THR A 128 -3.50 6.04 10.28
C THR A 128 -3.78 5.50 8.88
N ILE A 129 -4.57 6.24 8.11
CA ILE A 129 -4.66 6.17 6.66
C ILE A 129 -3.93 7.42 6.13
N TYR A 130 -3.07 7.26 5.10
CA TYR A 130 -2.25 8.35 4.62
C TYR A 130 -3.03 9.22 3.63
N TYR A 131 -3.25 8.75 2.39
CA TYR A 131 -4.06 9.47 1.40
C TYR A 131 -5.28 8.66 0.97
N VAL A 132 -6.34 9.36 0.61
CA VAL A 132 -7.41 8.82 -0.22
C VAL A 132 -7.19 9.34 -1.65
N ARG A 133 -6.83 8.46 -2.56
CA ARG A 133 -6.58 8.75 -3.97
C ARG A 133 -7.83 8.45 -4.77
N SER A 134 -8.49 9.48 -5.25
CA SER A 134 -9.65 9.33 -6.13
C SER A 134 -9.22 9.36 -7.60
N LYS A 135 -9.89 8.55 -8.40
CA LYS A 135 -9.74 8.54 -9.87
C LYS A 135 -11.13 8.52 -10.51
N ALA A 136 -11.35 9.42 -11.51
CA ALA A 136 -12.47 9.23 -12.42
C ALA A 136 -12.26 7.90 -13.18
N LEU A 137 -13.33 7.12 -13.34
CA LEU A 137 -13.33 6.05 -14.32
C LEU A 137 -13.34 6.72 -15.70
N GLU A 138 -12.17 7.00 -16.22
CA GLU A 138 -12.04 7.32 -17.64
C GLU A 138 -12.43 6.03 -18.37
N VAL A 139 -13.43 6.13 -19.23
CA VAL A 139 -13.60 5.17 -20.32
C VAL A 139 -12.28 5.27 -21.08
N GLU A 140 -11.51 4.18 -21.13
CA GLU A 140 -10.35 4.11 -22.02
C GLU A 140 -10.92 4.28 -23.43
N ASP A 141 -10.82 5.48 -23.98
CA ASP A 141 -11.07 5.71 -25.38
C ASP A 141 -10.18 4.73 -26.14
N CYS A 142 -10.81 3.80 -26.85
CA CYS A 142 -10.11 2.92 -27.77
C CYS A 142 -9.47 3.79 -28.83
N GLU A 143 -8.18 4.13 -28.69
CA GLU A 143 -7.38 4.81 -29.72
C GLU A 143 -7.28 3.99 -31.04
N SER A 144 -7.90 2.84 -31.11
CA SER A 144 -7.87 1.95 -32.29
C SER A 144 -9.04 2.13 -33.27
N CYS A 145 -9.93 3.13 -33.09
CA CYS A 145 -11.09 3.35 -33.95
C CYS A 145 -11.00 4.59 -34.85
N SER A 146 -9.81 5.17 -35.04
CA SER A 146 -9.58 6.24 -36.03
C SER A 146 -8.63 5.76 -37.12
N SER A 147 -9.16 5.04 -38.10
CA SER A 147 -8.57 4.85 -39.42
C SER A 147 -9.62 5.04 -40.48
#